data_f485c6d8709f611132510853397ea0a6
#
_entry.id   f485c6d8709f611132510853397ea0a6
#
_cell.length_a   1.000
_cell.length_b   1.000
_cell.length_c   1.000
_cell.angle_alpha   90.00
_cell.angle_beta   90.00
_cell.angle_gamma   90.00
#
_symmetry.space_group_name_H-M   'P 1'
#
loop_
_entity.id
_entity.type
_entity.pdbx_description
1 polymer ?
#
loop_
_entity_poly.entity_id
_entity_poly.type
_entity_poly.pdbx_seq_one_letter_code
_entity_poly.pdbx_strand_id
1 'polypeptide(L)'
;MKTFCEIIRELREDRDLKQADVAKVLGTSQQYYSKYETGKYEMPIHCVTALADFYGVSTDYILGRSEYSVCPDDYKRPIVGSYTADAMLADMLSLDVNGRKAVRDYIALQKKANQK
;
A
#
# COMPACT_ATOMS: atom_id res chain seq x y z
N MET A 1 -14.57 -5.42 4.79
CA MET A 1 -13.17 -5.62 4.40
C MET A 1 -13.11 -6.27 3.03
N LYS A 2 -12.33 -5.73 2.11
CA LYS A 2 -12.26 -6.26 0.76
C LYS A 2 -11.46 -7.55 0.71
N THR A 3 -11.88 -8.47 -0.15
CA THR A 3 -11.12 -9.70 -0.39
C THR A 3 -9.94 -9.43 -1.32
N PHE A 4 -8.98 -10.33 -1.33
CA PHE A 4 -7.84 -10.29 -2.25
C PHE A 4 -8.31 -10.12 -3.71
N CYS A 5 -9.32 -10.90 -4.11
CA CYS A 5 -9.84 -10.86 -5.48
C CYS A 5 -10.42 -9.51 -5.84
N GLU A 6 -11.15 -8.89 -4.92
CA GLU A 6 -11.72 -7.56 -5.12
C GLU A 6 -10.64 -6.50 -5.23
N ILE A 7 -9.60 -6.59 -4.39
CA ILE A 7 -8.52 -5.63 -4.36
C ILE A 7 -7.73 -5.66 -5.67
N ILE A 8 -7.33 -6.82 -6.15
CA ILE A 8 -6.55 -6.90 -7.41
C ILE A 8 -7.37 -6.46 -8.61
N ARG A 9 -8.67 -6.75 -8.62
CA ARG A 9 -9.56 -6.28 -9.68
C ARG A 9 -9.70 -4.76 -9.65
N GLU A 10 -9.90 -4.17 -8.48
CA GLU A 10 -10.01 -2.72 -8.33
C GLU A 10 -8.73 -2.00 -8.75
N LEU A 11 -7.57 -2.52 -8.34
CA LEU A 11 -6.28 -1.95 -8.75
C LEU A 11 -6.14 -1.95 -10.27
N ARG A 12 -6.58 -3.01 -10.92
CA ARG A 12 -6.55 -3.12 -12.38
C ARG A 12 -7.51 -2.13 -13.03
N GLU A 13 -8.77 -2.12 -12.58
CA GLU A 13 -9.81 -1.26 -13.13
C GLU A 13 -9.51 0.22 -12.94
N ASP A 14 -8.98 0.60 -11.78
CA ASP A 14 -8.62 1.99 -11.49
C ASP A 14 -7.54 2.54 -12.45
N ARG A 15 -6.78 1.66 -13.08
CA ARG A 15 -5.73 2.02 -14.03
C ARG A 15 -6.14 1.77 -15.47
N ASP A 16 -7.40 1.46 -15.70
CA ASP A 16 -7.96 1.16 -17.03
C ASP A 16 -7.21 0.03 -17.75
N LEU A 17 -6.75 -0.97 -16.98
CA LEU A 17 -6.06 -2.12 -17.52
C LEU A 17 -7.02 -3.28 -17.76
N LYS A 18 -6.73 -4.06 -18.78
CA LYS A 18 -7.43 -5.33 -19.07
C LYS A 18 -6.74 -6.47 -18.36
N GLN A 19 -7.47 -7.57 -18.14
CA GLN A 19 -6.88 -8.78 -17.57
C GLN A 19 -5.68 -9.27 -18.37
N ALA A 20 -5.73 -9.14 -19.70
CA ALA A 20 -4.61 -9.53 -20.57
C ALA A 20 -3.35 -8.73 -20.30
N ASP A 21 -3.50 -7.43 -19.98
CA ASP A 21 -2.36 -6.56 -19.68
C ASP A 21 -1.64 -7.01 -18.41
N VAL A 22 -2.40 -7.32 -17.36
CA VAL A 22 -1.85 -7.77 -16.09
C VAL A 22 -1.29 -9.18 -16.20
N ALA A 23 -1.95 -10.05 -16.96
CA ALA A 23 -1.45 -11.40 -17.25
C ALA A 23 -0.06 -11.35 -17.86
N LYS A 24 0.18 -10.38 -18.75
CA LYS A 24 1.48 -10.19 -19.40
C LYS A 24 2.56 -9.81 -18.37
N VAL A 25 2.23 -8.96 -17.41
CA VAL A 25 3.14 -8.58 -16.33
C VAL A 25 3.55 -9.81 -15.51
N LEU A 26 2.61 -10.72 -15.26
CA LEU A 26 2.84 -11.93 -14.48
C LEU A 26 3.41 -13.08 -15.31
N GLY A 27 3.54 -12.92 -16.63
CA GLY A 27 4.05 -13.97 -17.49
C GLY A 27 3.10 -15.15 -17.66
N THR A 28 1.80 -14.91 -17.60
CA THR A 28 0.77 -15.97 -17.73
C THR A 28 -0.27 -15.57 -18.77
N SER A 29 -1.23 -16.47 -19.04
CA SER A 29 -2.32 -16.21 -19.96
C SER A 29 -3.44 -15.42 -19.28
N GLN A 30 -4.24 -14.71 -20.09
CA GLN A 30 -5.41 -13.98 -19.58
C GLN A 30 -6.39 -14.92 -18.89
N GLN A 31 -6.60 -16.12 -19.45
CA GLN A 31 -7.50 -17.12 -18.87
C GLN A 31 -7.01 -17.58 -17.50
N TYR A 32 -5.70 -17.79 -17.34
CA TYR A 32 -5.12 -18.20 -16.07
C TYR A 32 -5.22 -17.07 -15.04
N TYR A 33 -4.88 -15.85 -15.45
CA TYR A 33 -4.98 -14.67 -14.57
C TYR A 33 -6.43 -14.46 -14.10
N SER A 34 -7.41 -14.66 -15.01
CA SER A 34 -8.83 -14.52 -14.65
C SER A 34 -9.22 -15.41 -13.47
N LYS A 35 -8.60 -16.57 -13.34
CA LYS A 35 -8.86 -17.48 -12.23
C LYS A 35 -8.34 -16.95 -10.90
N TYR A 36 -7.33 -16.10 -10.91
CA TYR A 36 -6.90 -15.40 -9.71
C TYR A 36 -7.94 -14.35 -9.28
N GLU A 37 -8.50 -13.60 -10.21
CA GLU A 37 -9.51 -12.57 -9.88
C GLU A 37 -10.84 -13.17 -9.44
N THR A 38 -11.18 -14.38 -9.90
CA THR A 38 -12.40 -15.05 -9.49
C THR A 38 -12.24 -15.88 -8.22
N GLY A 39 -11.03 -16.04 -7.73
CA GLY A 39 -10.74 -16.84 -6.54
C GLY A 39 -10.68 -18.34 -6.80
N LYS A 40 -10.72 -18.76 -8.06
CA LYS A 40 -10.66 -20.18 -8.42
C LYS A 40 -9.30 -20.79 -8.15
N TYR A 41 -8.22 -20.01 -8.36
CA TYR A 41 -6.85 -20.41 -8.07
C TYR A 41 -6.22 -19.43 -7.09
N GLU A 42 -5.40 -19.94 -6.20
CA GLU A 42 -4.59 -19.09 -5.32
C GLU A 42 -3.40 -18.55 -6.10
N MET A 43 -3.12 -17.26 -5.92
CA MET A 43 -1.99 -16.63 -6.55
C MET A 43 -0.70 -16.99 -5.80
N PRO A 44 0.35 -17.46 -6.50
CA PRO A 44 1.65 -17.70 -5.88
C PRO A 44 2.24 -16.40 -5.31
N ILE A 45 3.06 -16.55 -4.27
CA ILE A 45 3.68 -15.41 -3.58
C ILE A 45 4.47 -14.53 -4.54
N HIS A 46 5.21 -15.13 -5.48
CA HIS A 46 6.01 -14.36 -6.44
C HIS A 46 5.15 -13.50 -7.36
N CYS A 47 3.91 -13.91 -7.64
CA CYS A 47 2.96 -13.11 -8.40
C CYS A 47 2.40 -11.97 -7.56
N VAL A 48 2.14 -12.21 -6.26
CA VAL A 48 1.67 -11.18 -5.35
C VAL A 48 2.71 -10.06 -5.23
N THR A 49 3.98 -10.42 -5.05
CA THR A 49 5.06 -9.43 -4.97
C THR A 49 5.24 -8.67 -6.29
N ALA A 50 5.12 -9.37 -7.42
CA ALA A 50 5.20 -8.73 -8.73
C ALA A 50 4.06 -7.72 -8.93
N LEU A 51 2.84 -8.04 -8.51
CA LEU A 51 1.71 -7.10 -8.58
C LEU A 51 1.91 -5.91 -7.67
N ALA A 52 2.40 -6.13 -6.45
CA ALA A 52 2.68 -5.04 -5.52
C ALA A 52 3.67 -4.05 -6.13
N ASP A 53 4.73 -4.55 -6.72
CA ASP A 53 5.74 -3.72 -7.39
C ASP A 53 5.14 -3.00 -8.60
N PHE A 54 4.36 -3.70 -9.40
CA PHE A 54 3.75 -3.14 -10.61
C PHE A 54 2.78 -2.00 -10.27
N TYR A 55 1.95 -2.18 -9.25
CA TYR A 55 0.98 -1.16 -8.84
C TYR A 55 1.56 -0.12 -7.89
N GLY A 56 2.77 -0.31 -7.38
CA GLY A 56 3.39 0.61 -6.43
C GLY A 56 2.70 0.62 -5.07
N VAL A 57 2.20 -0.52 -4.64
CA VAL A 57 1.52 -0.68 -3.34
C VAL A 57 2.23 -1.74 -2.51
N SER A 58 1.93 -1.79 -1.20
CA SER A 58 2.49 -2.82 -0.33
C SER A 58 1.80 -4.16 -0.55
N THR A 59 2.50 -5.25 -0.23
CA THR A 59 1.89 -6.59 -0.24
C THR A 59 0.78 -6.70 0.80
N ASP A 60 0.92 -6.04 1.95
CA ASP A 60 -0.13 -6.02 2.97
C ASP A 60 -1.42 -5.41 2.43
N TYR A 61 -1.32 -4.35 1.62
CA TYR A 61 -2.49 -3.75 0.99
C TYR A 61 -3.18 -4.75 0.04
N ILE A 62 -2.41 -5.41 -0.82
CA ILE A 62 -2.96 -6.39 -1.77
C ILE A 62 -3.62 -7.56 -1.04
N LEU A 63 -3.01 -8.01 0.06
CA LEU A 63 -3.54 -9.12 0.85
C LEU A 63 -4.73 -8.74 1.74
N GLY A 64 -5.10 -7.47 1.74
CA GLY A 64 -6.22 -6.98 2.55
C GLY A 64 -5.90 -6.82 4.03
N ARG A 65 -4.62 -6.80 4.40
CA ARG A 65 -4.17 -6.67 5.78
C ARG A 65 -3.98 -5.22 6.21
N SER A 66 -3.94 -4.30 5.26
CA SER A 66 -3.76 -2.88 5.51
C SER A 66 -4.66 -2.09 4.57
N GLU A 67 -5.27 -1.03 5.06
CA GLU A 67 -6.02 -0.08 4.25
C GLU A 67 -5.10 0.93 3.55
N TYR A 68 -3.82 0.96 3.92
CA TYR A 68 -2.85 1.91 3.38
C TYR A 68 -2.09 1.28 2.22
N SER A 69 -2.17 1.93 1.06
CA SER A 69 -1.50 1.47 -0.16
C SER A 69 -0.04 1.90 -0.24
N VAL A 70 0.50 2.55 0.78
CA VAL A 70 1.85 3.11 0.79
C VAL A 70 2.89 2.02 0.56
N CYS A 71 3.74 2.23 -0.44
CA CYS A 71 4.87 1.34 -0.73
C CYS A 71 5.92 1.47 0.39
N PRO A 72 6.59 0.36 0.80
CA PRO A 72 7.66 0.44 1.82
C PRO A 72 8.72 1.50 1.53
N ASP A 73 9.04 1.74 0.27
CA ASP A 73 10.02 2.76 -0.10
C ASP A 73 9.57 4.19 0.25
N ASP A 74 8.27 4.45 0.34
CA ASP A 74 7.76 5.77 0.70
C ASP A 74 8.11 6.14 2.13
N TYR A 75 8.29 5.17 3.02
CA TYR A 75 8.71 5.43 4.41
C TYR A 75 10.16 5.88 4.51
N LYS A 76 10.96 5.63 3.48
CA LYS A 76 12.37 6.02 3.42
C LYS A 76 12.57 7.37 2.76
N ARG A 77 11.52 7.98 2.23
CA ARG A 77 11.60 9.31 1.62
C ARG A 77 11.75 10.38 2.69
N PRO A 78 12.59 11.40 2.45
CA PRO A 78 12.68 12.54 3.36
C PRO A 78 11.36 13.30 3.42
N ILE A 79 10.94 13.68 4.63
CA ILE A 79 9.77 14.55 4.83
C ILE A 79 10.21 15.97 5.20
N VAL A 80 11.30 16.09 5.93
CA VAL A 80 11.89 17.39 6.27
C VAL A 80 13.41 17.23 6.23
N GLY A 81 14.10 17.94 5.34
CA GLY A 81 15.55 17.79 5.18
C GLY A 81 15.92 16.34 4.89
N SER A 82 16.75 15.73 5.73
CA SER A 82 17.10 14.31 5.64
C SER A 82 16.27 13.41 6.56
N TYR A 83 15.28 13.97 7.25
CA TYR A 83 14.45 13.23 8.21
C TYR A 83 13.34 12.48 7.47
N THR A 84 13.37 11.15 7.56
CA THR A 84 12.46 10.26 6.82
C THR A 84 11.24 9.89 7.66
N ALA A 85 10.20 9.38 6.98
CA ALA A 85 8.98 8.95 7.67
C ALA A 85 9.25 7.81 8.66
N ASP A 86 10.08 6.83 8.27
CA ASP A 86 10.43 5.72 9.16
C ASP A 86 11.25 6.18 10.37
N ALA A 87 12.16 7.13 10.19
CA ALA A 87 12.91 7.72 11.30
C ALA A 87 11.97 8.46 12.27
N MET A 88 11.02 9.22 11.72
CA MET A 88 10.02 9.93 12.54
C MET A 88 9.15 8.95 13.34
N LEU A 89 8.73 7.87 12.72
CA LEU A 89 7.95 6.83 13.40
C LEU A 89 8.76 6.19 14.53
N ALA A 90 10.03 5.85 14.26
CA ALA A 90 10.91 5.29 15.29
C ALA A 90 11.09 6.23 16.48
N ASP A 91 11.30 7.53 16.20
CA ASP A 91 11.45 8.54 17.24
C ASP A 91 10.17 8.69 18.07
N MET A 92 9.00 8.69 17.39
CA MET A 92 7.71 8.79 18.08
C MET A 92 7.50 7.57 18.98
N LEU A 93 7.84 6.36 18.50
CA LEU A 93 7.68 5.14 19.28
C LEU A 93 8.63 5.06 20.48
N SER A 94 9.74 5.82 20.47
CA SER A 94 10.66 5.92 21.60
C SER A 94 10.15 6.80 22.72
N LEU A 95 9.13 7.62 22.46
CA LEU A 95 8.56 8.53 23.46
C LEU A 95 7.61 7.79 24.39
N ASP A 96 7.45 8.33 25.61
CA ASP A 96 6.42 7.86 26.53
C ASP A 96 5.02 8.35 26.09
N VAL A 97 3.99 7.95 26.83
CA VAL A 97 2.59 8.29 26.48
C VAL A 97 2.39 9.81 26.44
N ASN A 98 2.99 10.54 27.36
CA ASN A 98 2.85 12.00 27.41
C ASN A 98 3.52 12.65 26.20
N GLY A 99 4.70 12.18 25.83
CA GLY A 99 5.40 12.68 24.64
C GLY A 99 4.63 12.40 23.36
N ARG A 100 4.04 11.21 23.23
CA ARG A 100 3.22 10.85 22.07
C ARG A 100 1.97 11.73 21.97
N LYS A 101 1.32 12.03 23.11
CA LYS A 101 0.17 12.93 23.13
C LYS A 101 0.55 14.33 22.68
N ALA A 102 1.71 14.84 23.12
CA ALA A 102 2.21 16.15 22.71
C ALA A 102 2.43 16.22 21.20
N VAL A 103 3.03 15.18 20.61
CA VAL A 103 3.23 15.10 19.16
C VAL A 103 1.88 15.10 18.43
N ARG A 104 0.94 14.27 18.87
CA ARG A 104 -0.40 14.20 18.30
C ARG A 104 -1.09 15.58 18.32
N ASP A 105 -1.03 16.25 19.45
CA ASP A 105 -1.69 17.55 19.63
C ASP A 105 -1.05 18.62 18.75
N TYR A 106 0.28 18.59 18.61
CA TYR A 106 0.99 19.53 17.74
C TYR A 106 0.65 19.31 16.27
N ILE A 107 0.55 18.04 15.84
CA ILE A 107 0.11 17.72 14.48
C ILE A 107 -1.30 18.26 14.23
N ALA A 108 -2.22 18.06 15.17
CA ALA A 108 -3.58 18.55 15.05
C ALA A 108 -3.62 20.09 14.93
N LEU A 109 -2.79 20.77 15.71
CA LEU A 109 -2.65 22.23 15.67
C LEU A 109 -2.16 22.70 14.29
N GLN A 110 -1.14 22.03 13.73
CA GLN A 110 -0.59 22.38 12.43
C GLN A 110 -1.62 22.13 11.31
N LYS A 111 -2.40 21.05 11.40
CA LYS A 111 -3.46 20.77 10.42
C LYS A 111 -4.50 21.88 10.39
N LYS A 112 -4.88 22.41 11.56
CA LYS A 112 -5.81 23.54 11.64
C LYS A 112 -5.21 24.81 11.02
N ALA A 113 -3.94 25.08 11.27
CA ALA A 113 -3.26 26.26 10.72
C ALA A 113 -3.19 26.20 9.18
N ASN A 114 -3.11 25.00 8.59
CA ASN A 114 -3.03 24.80 7.15
C ASN A 114 -4.41 24.74 6.45
N GLN A 115 -5.48 24.66 7.22
CA GLN A 115 -6.85 24.72 6.67
C GLN A 115 -7.22 26.17 6.41
N LYS A 116 -7.48 26.48 5.18
CA LYS A 116 -7.96 27.81 4.75
C LYS A 116 -9.30 27.69 4.07
#